data_acd0f1b3c6b8b17c194b6c0107604560
#
_entry.id   acd0f1b3c6b8b17c194b6c0107604560
#
_cell.length_a   1.000
_cell.length_b   1.000
_cell.length_c   1.000
_cell.angle_alpha   90.00
_cell.angle_beta   90.00
_cell.angle_gamma   90.00
#
_symmetry.space_group_name_H-M   'P 1'
#
loop_
_entity.id
_entity.type
_entity.pdbx_description
1 polymer ?
#
loop_
_entity_poly.entity_id
_entity_poly.type
_entity_poly.pdbx_seq_one_letter_code
_entity_poly.pdbx_strand_id
1 'polypeptide(L)'
;MSVHEMLKCICVVSANDCAVAMAEHLCGSEQAFVARMNDRARELGLKDTNFKNCTGLFDDDEHYTSAYDIAVMSRELIRHDMIKDYTTIWMDTIRGGEFGLSNTNKLVYYYDGCTGLKTGFTEKAMYCLSATAEREGVEYIAVI
;
A
#
# COMPACT_ATOMS: atom_id res chain seq x y z
N MET A 1 -6.91 -19.01 -0.44
CA MET A 1 -6.70 -17.77 -1.21
C MET A 1 -5.25 -17.74 -1.68
N SER A 2 -5.03 -17.43 -2.93
CA SER A 2 -3.67 -17.33 -3.49
C SER A 2 -2.97 -16.03 -3.10
N VAL A 3 -1.63 -15.98 -3.20
CA VAL A 3 -0.84 -14.74 -3.01
C VAL A 3 -1.35 -13.63 -3.95
N HIS A 4 -1.66 -13.99 -5.20
CA HIS A 4 -2.22 -13.06 -6.18
C HIS A 4 -3.54 -12.43 -5.72
N GLU A 5 -4.49 -13.24 -5.20
CA GLU A 5 -5.75 -12.72 -4.66
C GLU A 5 -5.53 -11.87 -3.40
N MET A 6 -4.59 -12.26 -2.52
CA MET A 6 -4.24 -11.44 -1.34
C MET A 6 -3.68 -10.07 -1.75
N LEU A 7 -2.79 -10.02 -2.74
CA LEU A 7 -2.27 -8.75 -3.27
C LEU A 7 -3.39 -7.87 -3.86
N LYS A 8 -4.34 -8.45 -4.62
CA LYS A 8 -5.53 -7.71 -5.07
C LYS A 8 -6.30 -7.11 -3.89
N CYS A 9 -6.58 -7.91 -2.86
CA CYS A 9 -7.32 -7.43 -1.69
C CYS A 9 -6.57 -6.30 -0.96
N ILE A 10 -5.25 -6.42 -0.79
CA ILE A 10 -4.43 -5.39 -0.14
C ILE A 10 -4.43 -4.09 -0.96
N CYS A 11 -4.16 -4.18 -2.26
CA CYS A 11 -4.01 -3.00 -3.11
C CYS A 11 -5.35 -2.32 -3.44
N VAL A 12 -6.42 -3.09 -3.67
CA VAL A 12 -7.70 -2.57 -4.16
C VAL A 12 -8.62 -2.14 -3.01
N VAL A 13 -8.85 -3.04 -2.03
CA VAL A 13 -9.81 -2.76 -0.94
C VAL A 13 -9.16 -2.52 0.42
N SER A 14 -7.83 -2.48 0.48
CA SER A 14 -7.10 -2.24 1.74
C SER A 14 -7.38 -3.28 2.82
N ALA A 15 -7.46 -4.57 2.45
CA ALA A 15 -7.80 -5.66 3.34
C ALA A 15 -6.70 -5.92 4.38
N ASN A 16 -6.97 -5.59 5.64
CA ASN A 16 -6.02 -5.73 6.75
C ASN A 16 -5.73 -7.20 7.07
N ASP A 17 -6.73 -8.06 7.02
CA ASP A 17 -6.59 -9.51 7.23
C ASP A 17 -5.65 -10.15 6.19
N CYS A 18 -5.74 -9.72 4.93
CA CYS A 18 -4.83 -10.17 3.89
C CYS A 18 -3.39 -9.65 4.11
N ALA A 19 -3.24 -8.42 4.64
CA ALA A 19 -1.92 -7.89 4.97
C ALA A 19 -1.26 -8.68 6.09
N VAL A 20 -1.99 -9.00 7.17
CA VAL A 20 -1.50 -9.84 8.27
C VAL A 20 -1.16 -11.24 7.78
N ALA A 21 -2.05 -11.89 7.01
CA ALA A 21 -1.80 -13.22 6.46
C ALA A 21 -0.56 -13.25 5.55
N MET A 22 -0.34 -12.20 4.76
CA MET A 22 0.86 -12.07 3.93
C MET A 22 2.12 -11.86 4.79
N ALA A 23 2.04 -11.05 5.83
CA ALA A 23 3.13 -10.84 6.77
C ALA A 23 3.57 -12.16 7.45
N GLU A 24 2.59 -12.93 7.95
CA GLU A 24 2.83 -14.25 8.55
C GLU A 24 3.40 -15.25 7.53
N HIS A 25 2.89 -15.26 6.31
CA HIS A 25 3.40 -16.12 5.24
C HIS A 25 4.87 -15.84 4.91
N LEU A 26 5.25 -14.56 4.86
CA LEU A 26 6.60 -14.16 4.46
C LEU A 26 7.64 -14.25 5.57
N CYS A 27 7.23 -14.06 6.83
CA CYS A 27 8.15 -13.91 7.96
C CYS A 27 7.82 -14.81 9.15
N GLY A 28 6.77 -15.62 9.08
CA GLY A 28 6.35 -16.52 10.16
C GLY A 28 5.52 -15.84 11.26
N SER A 29 5.56 -14.51 11.36
CA SER A 29 4.70 -13.71 12.26
C SER A 29 4.62 -12.26 11.80
N GLU A 30 3.57 -11.54 12.22
CA GLU A 30 3.44 -10.12 11.97
C GLU A 30 4.61 -9.34 12.60
N GLN A 31 5.03 -9.69 13.82
CA GLN A 31 6.15 -9.03 14.50
C GLN A 31 7.46 -9.15 13.72
N ALA A 32 7.75 -10.33 13.18
CA ALA A 32 8.94 -10.53 12.35
C ALA A 32 8.86 -9.72 11.04
N PHE A 33 7.66 -9.61 10.45
CA PHE A 33 7.43 -8.81 9.27
C PHE A 33 7.60 -7.31 9.56
N VAL A 34 7.05 -6.81 10.68
CA VAL A 34 7.23 -5.41 11.13
C VAL A 34 8.69 -5.07 11.37
N ALA A 35 9.46 -5.99 11.98
CA ALA A 35 10.91 -5.82 12.11
C ALA A 35 11.56 -5.63 10.73
N ARG A 36 11.20 -6.46 9.75
CA ARG A 36 11.67 -6.34 8.36
C ARG A 36 11.22 -5.04 7.67
N MET A 37 10.00 -4.56 7.93
CA MET A 37 9.53 -3.26 7.44
C MET A 37 10.42 -2.13 7.97
N ASN A 38 10.76 -2.14 9.27
CA ASN A 38 11.64 -1.14 9.88
C ASN A 38 13.08 -1.26 9.39
N ASP A 39 13.59 -2.48 9.15
CA ASP A 39 14.89 -2.69 8.52
C ASP A 39 14.91 -2.05 7.12
N ARG A 40 13.88 -2.29 6.33
CA ARG A 40 13.76 -1.71 5.00
C ARG A 40 13.65 -0.19 5.02
N ALA A 41 12.91 0.37 5.98
CA ALA A 41 12.83 1.82 6.20
C ALA A 41 14.23 2.42 6.44
N ARG A 42 15.05 1.77 7.28
CA ARG A 42 16.44 2.21 7.53
C ARG A 42 17.32 2.10 6.28
N GLU A 43 17.21 1.01 5.52
CA GLU A 43 17.95 0.83 4.25
C GLU A 43 17.61 1.93 3.22
N LEU A 44 16.36 2.36 3.17
CA LEU A 44 15.89 3.44 2.30
C LEU A 44 16.25 4.84 2.84
N GLY A 45 16.80 4.93 4.05
CA GLY A 45 17.18 6.18 4.69
C GLY A 45 16.00 7.00 5.21
N LEU A 46 14.86 6.36 5.50
CA LEU A 46 13.67 7.02 6.07
C LEU A 46 13.96 7.43 7.51
N LYS A 47 13.84 8.72 7.80
CA LYS A 47 14.21 9.28 9.11
C LYS A 47 13.02 9.48 10.04
N ASP A 48 11.84 9.62 9.45
CA ASP A 48 10.61 9.96 10.14
C ASP A 48 9.58 8.83 10.00
N THR A 49 10.06 7.56 10.06
CA THR A 49 9.23 6.37 9.89
C THR A 49 9.55 5.32 10.95
N ASN A 50 8.51 4.85 11.63
CA ASN A 50 8.57 3.69 12.52
C ASN A 50 7.26 2.89 12.42
N PHE A 51 7.36 1.60 12.12
CA PHE A 51 6.23 0.70 12.01
C PHE A 51 6.05 -0.13 13.28
N LYS A 52 4.82 -0.23 13.79
CA LYS A 52 4.43 -1.05 14.95
C LYS A 52 3.52 -2.23 14.56
N ASN A 53 2.85 -2.12 13.41
CA ASN A 53 2.04 -3.19 12.80
C ASN A 53 2.13 -3.09 11.27
N CYS A 54 1.62 -4.09 10.56
CA CYS A 54 1.67 -4.14 9.10
C CYS A 54 0.45 -3.53 8.40
N THR A 55 -0.54 -3.07 9.14
CA THR A 55 -1.83 -2.61 8.58
C THR A 55 -2.05 -1.12 8.69
N GLY A 56 -1.50 -0.47 9.72
CA GLY A 56 -1.79 0.93 10.05
C GLY A 56 -3.18 1.15 10.66
N LEU A 57 -3.91 0.06 11.02
CA LEU A 57 -5.30 0.17 11.49
C LEU A 57 -5.42 0.78 12.88
N PHE A 58 -4.47 0.50 13.76
CA PHE A 58 -4.52 0.95 15.15
C PHE A 58 -3.64 2.19 15.33
N ASP A 59 -4.24 3.23 15.92
CA ASP A 59 -3.52 4.44 16.29
C ASP A 59 -2.55 4.16 17.45
N ASP A 60 -1.28 4.40 17.20
CA ASP A 60 -0.18 4.29 18.15
C ASP A 60 0.77 5.46 17.91
N ASP A 61 1.16 6.20 18.96
CA ASP A 61 2.04 7.36 18.82
C ASP A 61 3.42 7.00 18.30
N GLU A 62 3.84 5.76 18.48
CA GLU A 62 5.09 5.23 17.94
C GLU A 62 4.95 4.66 16.52
N HIS A 63 3.74 4.59 15.95
CA HIS A 63 3.49 4.19 14.57
C HIS A 63 3.32 5.43 13.70
N TYR A 64 4.38 5.89 13.10
CA TYR A 64 4.38 7.16 12.35
C TYR A 64 5.22 7.07 11.07
N THR A 65 4.96 8.00 10.18
CA THR A 65 5.74 8.26 8.98
C THR A 65 5.56 9.71 8.57
N SER A 66 6.28 10.17 7.54
CA SER A 66 6.10 11.47 6.92
C SER A 66 5.68 11.35 5.46
N ALA A 67 5.09 12.40 4.90
CA ALA A 67 4.76 12.44 3.47
C ALA A 67 6.02 12.24 2.59
N TYR A 68 7.16 12.77 3.02
CA TYR A 68 8.42 12.57 2.31
C TYR A 68 8.87 11.11 2.33
N ASP A 69 8.83 10.46 3.48
CA ASP A 69 9.22 9.05 3.61
C ASP A 69 8.28 8.13 2.82
N ILE A 70 6.96 8.41 2.84
CA ILE A 70 5.99 7.71 1.99
C ILE A 70 6.32 7.90 0.50
N ALA A 71 6.71 9.09 0.06
CA ALA A 71 7.11 9.33 -1.32
C ALA A 71 8.37 8.52 -1.71
N VAL A 72 9.34 8.39 -0.80
CA VAL A 72 10.53 7.55 -1.01
C VAL A 72 10.15 6.07 -1.11
N MET A 73 9.29 5.57 -0.21
CA MET A 73 8.77 4.19 -0.27
C MET A 73 7.99 3.94 -1.57
N SER A 74 7.13 4.89 -1.95
CA SER A 74 6.35 4.82 -3.19
C SER A 74 7.26 4.75 -4.42
N ARG A 75 8.30 5.59 -4.46
CA ARG A 75 9.30 5.58 -5.54
C ARG A 75 10.01 4.23 -5.64
N GLU A 76 10.35 3.61 -4.51
CA GLU A 76 10.96 2.29 -4.51
C GLU A 76 9.99 1.22 -5.00
N LEU A 77 8.72 1.30 -4.57
CA LEU A 77 7.70 0.33 -4.94
C LEU A 77 7.40 0.33 -6.45
N ILE A 78 7.24 1.51 -7.04
CA ILE A 78 6.90 1.64 -8.47
C ILE A 78 8.03 1.22 -9.42
N ARG A 79 9.25 1.00 -8.93
CA ARG A 79 10.33 0.38 -9.70
C ARG A 79 10.07 -1.10 -10.03
N HIS A 80 9.11 -1.70 -9.35
CA HIS A 80 8.64 -3.06 -9.61
C HIS A 80 7.38 -2.99 -10.47
N ASP A 81 7.51 -3.07 -11.78
CA ASP A 81 6.40 -2.89 -12.74
C ASP A 81 5.17 -3.73 -12.41
N MET A 82 5.37 -4.93 -11.85
CA MET A 82 4.26 -5.79 -11.45
C MET A 82 3.28 -5.15 -10.45
N ILE A 83 3.68 -4.11 -9.71
CA ILE A 83 2.76 -3.48 -8.74
C ILE A 83 1.62 -2.79 -9.46
N LYS A 84 1.86 -2.27 -10.67
CA LYS A 84 0.84 -1.60 -11.49
C LYS A 84 -0.28 -2.56 -11.89
N ASP A 85 0.00 -3.86 -12.02
CA ASP A 85 -1.00 -4.89 -12.31
C ASP A 85 -2.08 -5.00 -11.20
N TYR A 86 -1.79 -4.48 -10.01
CA TYR A 86 -2.71 -4.47 -8.86
C TYR A 86 -3.25 -3.08 -8.56
N THR A 87 -2.41 -2.07 -8.56
CA THR A 87 -2.78 -0.71 -8.12
C THR A 87 -3.65 0.04 -9.12
N THR A 88 -3.64 -0.37 -10.39
CA THR A 88 -4.50 0.19 -11.46
C THR A 88 -5.86 -0.50 -11.58
N ILE A 89 -6.11 -1.58 -10.84
CA ILE A 89 -7.41 -2.24 -10.84
C ILE A 89 -8.46 -1.29 -10.24
N TRP A 90 -9.48 -0.93 -11.03
CA TRP A 90 -10.63 -0.20 -10.51
C TRP A 90 -11.65 -1.13 -9.84
N MET A 91 -12.03 -2.19 -10.53
CA MET A 91 -12.95 -3.22 -10.04
C MET A 91 -12.49 -4.58 -10.50
N ASP A 92 -12.61 -5.59 -9.63
CA ASP A 92 -12.28 -6.98 -9.95
C ASP A 92 -13.09 -7.92 -9.04
N THR A 93 -12.89 -9.21 -9.19
CA THR A 93 -13.47 -10.24 -8.32
C THR A 93 -12.40 -11.25 -7.88
N ILE A 94 -12.66 -11.91 -6.76
CA ILE A 94 -11.85 -13.04 -6.26
C ILE A 94 -12.75 -14.24 -5.95
N ARG A 95 -12.13 -15.37 -5.61
CA ARG A 95 -12.83 -16.65 -5.31
C ARG A 95 -13.84 -17.03 -6.40
N GLY A 96 -13.40 -17.03 -7.67
CA GLY A 96 -14.25 -17.41 -8.78
C GLY A 96 -15.45 -16.49 -9.04
N GLY A 97 -15.38 -15.23 -8.61
CA GLY A 97 -16.44 -14.25 -8.80
C GLY A 97 -17.37 -14.03 -7.61
N GLU A 98 -17.15 -14.75 -6.50
CA GLU A 98 -18.02 -14.65 -5.30
C GLU A 98 -17.85 -13.31 -4.55
N PHE A 99 -16.67 -12.68 -4.64
CA PHE A 99 -16.38 -11.42 -3.95
C PHE A 99 -15.94 -10.33 -4.92
N GLY A 100 -16.71 -9.23 -4.96
CA GLY A 100 -16.35 -8.03 -5.70
C GLY A 100 -15.38 -7.16 -4.95
N LEU A 101 -14.39 -6.61 -5.68
CA LEU A 101 -13.44 -5.64 -5.20
C LEU A 101 -13.67 -4.31 -5.91
N SER A 102 -13.60 -3.19 -5.18
CA SER A 102 -13.64 -1.83 -5.75
C SER A 102 -12.54 -0.98 -5.11
N ASN A 103 -11.75 -0.31 -5.94
CA ASN A 103 -10.58 0.43 -5.47
C ASN A 103 -10.97 1.60 -4.58
N THR A 104 -10.32 1.69 -3.43
CA THR A 104 -10.47 2.83 -2.51
C THR A 104 -9.86 4.10 -3.07
N ASN A 105 -8.88 4.00 -3.98
CA ASN A 105 -8.31 5.12 -4.70
C ASN A 105 -9.15 5.46 -5.93
N LYS A 106 -10.04 6.44 -5.80
CA LYS A 106 -10.92 6.87 -6.89
C LYS A 106 -10.17 7.50 -8.07
N LEU A 107 -8.93 7.96 -7.89
CA LEU A 107 -8.13 8.52 -8.99
C LEU A 107 -7.85 7.47 -10.07
N VAL A 108 -7.81 6.18 -9.72
CA VAL A 108 -7.65 5.08 -10.68
C VAL A 108 -8.73 5.11 -11.76
N TYR A 109 -9.94 5.59 -11.43
CA TYR A 109 -11.05 5.70 -12.37
C TYR A 109 -11.15 7.11 -12.99
N TYR A 110 -10.96 8.17 -12.19
CA TYR A 110 -11.27 9.55 -12.61
C TYR A 110 -10.08 10.31 -13.19
N TYR A 111 -8.84 9.88 -12.92
CA TYR A 111 -7.65 10.58 -13.35
C TYR A 111 -6.89 9.77 -14.41
N ASP A 112 -6.97 10.22 -15.64
CA ASP A 112 -6.27 9.57 -16.76
C ASP A 112 -4.75 9.58 -16.56
N GLY A 113 -4.11 8.39 -16.70
CA GLY A 113 -2.70 8.15 -16.40
C GLY A 113 -2.39 7.82 -14.94
N CYS A 114 -3.41 7.69 -14.05
CA CYS A 114 -3.18 7.22 -12.68
C CYS A 114 -2.64 5.78 -12.68
N THR A 115 -1.51 5.56 -11.97
CA THR A 115 -0.86 4.24 -11.82
C THR A 115 -1.02 3.66 -10.41
N GLY A 116 -1.65 4.39 -9.49
CA GLY A 116 -1.92 3.92 -8.11
C GLY A 116 -1.85 5.07 -7.11
N LEU A 117 -1.40 4.87 -5.87
CA LEU A 117 -0.95 3.65 -5.21
C LEU A 117 -1.93 3.21 -4.12
N LYS A 118 -1.97 3.97 -3.00
CA LYS A 118 -2.65 3.52 -1.78
C LYS A 118 -3.29 4.66 -1.01
N THR A 119 -4.50 4.42 -0.54
CA THR A 119 -5.23 5.26 0.41
C THR A 119 -5.04 4.76 1.83
N GLY A 120 -5.21 5.63 2.81
CA GLY A 120 -5.26 5.31 4.23
C GLY A 120 -6.25 6.19 4.96
N PHE A 121 -6.79 5.69 6.06
CA PHE A 121 -7.59 6.46 7.00
C PHE A 121 -7.53 5.84 8.39
N THR A 122 -7.24 6.68 9.39
CA THR A 122 -7.53 6.44 10.80
C THR A 122 -8.11 7.72 11.40
N GLU A 123 -8.69 7.64 12.59
CA GLU A 123 -9.21 8.85 13.25
C GLU A 123 -8.10 9.87 13.54
N LYS A 124 -6.90 9.40 13.82
CA LYS A 124 -5.74 10.24 14.12
C LYS A 124 -5.04 10.78 12.88
N ALA A 125 -4.78 9.93 11.89
CA ALA A 125 -4.09 10.32 10.66
C ALA A 125 -4.99 11.02 9.64
N MET A 126 -6.32 10.92 9.81
CA MET A 126 -7.31 11.40 8.84
C MET A 126 -7.16 10.72 7.47
N TYR A 127 -7.52 11.39 6.39
CA TYR A 127 -7.39 10.87 5.04
C TYR A 127 -5.98 11.06 4.52
N CYS A 128 -5.35 9.94 4.16
CA CYS A 128 -4.02 9.92 3.57
C CYS A 128 -4.07 9.27 2.18
N LEU A 129 -3.24 9.74 1.29
CA LEU A 129 -3.11 9.21 -0.05
C LEU A 129 -1.66 9.29 -0.52
N SER A 130 -1.12 8.19 -0.99
CA SER A 130 -0.01 8.17 -1.92
C SER A 130 -0.59 7.88 -3.32
N ALA A 131 -0.50 8.84 -4.22
CA ALA A 131 -0.95 8.71 -5.60
C ALA A 131 0.23 8.72 -6.56
N THR A 132 0.13 7.94 -7.64
CA THR A 132 1.08 7.96 -8.74
C THR A 132 0.37 8.10 -10.07
N ALA A 133 1.01 8.79 -11.01
CA ALA A 133 0.51 8.96 -12.36
C ALA A 133 1.66 9.11 -13.34
N GLU A 134 1.49 8.57 -14.55
CA GLU A 134 2.46 8.68 -15.63
C GLU A 134 1.96 9.64 -16.72
N ARG A 135 2.81 10.58 -17.12
CA ARG A 135 2.55 11.51 -18.21
C ARG A 135 3.81 11.66 -19.05
N GLU A 136 3.68 11.44 -20.35
CA GLU A 136 4.77 11.61 -21.33
C GLU A 136 6.06 10.86 -20.93
N GLY A 137 5.92 9.66 -20.34
CA GLY A 137 7.05 8.84 -19.87
C GLY A 137 7.67 9.31 -18.56
N VAL A 138 7.07 10.28 -17.87
CA VAL A 138 7.47 10.72 -16.52
C VAL A 138 6.44 10.26 -15.51
N GLU A 139 6.90 9.57 -14.47
CA GLU A 139 6.05 9.13 -13.37
C GLU A 139 6.14 10.12 -12.20
N TYR A 140 5.00 10.59 -11.75
CA TYR A 140 4.83 11.54 -10.65
C TYR A 140 4.28 10.85 -9.42
N ILE A 141 4.71 11.31 -8.25
CA ILE A 141 4.23 10.83 -6.94
C ILE A 141 3.71 12.04 -6.16
N ALA A 142 2.50 11.94 -5.65
CA ALA A 142 1.89 12.92 -4.75
C ALA A 142 1.48 12.23 -3.45
N VAL A 143 1.88 12.80 -2.31
CA VAL A 143 1.55 12.27 -0.97
C VAL A 143 0.91 13.37 -0.13
N ILE A 144 -0.23 13.06 0.44
CA ILE A 144 -0.99 13.92 1.35
C ILE A 144 -1.46 13.14 2.57
#